data_94571125d334479a7f514cecd5ac0960
#
_entry.id   94571125d334479a7f514cecd5ac0960
#
_cell.length_a   1.000
_cell.length_b   1.000
_cell.length_c   1.000
_cell.angle_alpha   90.00
_cell.angle_beta   90.00
_cell.angle_gamma   90.00
#
_symmetry.space_group_name_H-M   'P 1'
#
loop_
_entity.id
_entity.type
_entity.pdbx_description
1 polymer ?
#
loop_
_entity_poly.entity_id
_entity_poly.type
_entity_poly.pdbx_seq_one_letter_code
_entity_poly.pdbx_strand_id
1 'polypeptide(L)'
;MSDSDTPTVVLVHGGFVDGSGWQGVYEHLRKDGYNVSVVQNPTLSHADDVAVTKRAIDAQSEPVILVGHSYGGAVITEAGNHPKVAALVYIAAFAPDEGESVNTLIADPPPGAPVPPILPPVDGFLFLDREKFHASFAGDLGAEQAAFMADS
;
A
#
# COMPACT_ATOMS: atom_id res chain seq x y z
N MET A 1 6.03 -27.48 -13.35
CA MET A 1 6.59 -26.52 -12.39
C MET A 1 6.16 -27.01 -11.03
N SER A 2 7.09 -27.29 -10.11
CA SER A 2 6.72 -27.68 -8.75
C SER A 2 6.11 -26.45 -8.06
N ASP A 3 5.13 -26.65 -7.16
CA ASP A 3 4.51 -25.59 -6.34
C ASP A 3 5.54 -24.72 -5.55
N SER A 4 6.80 -25.16 -5.52
CA SER A 4 7.90 -24.54 -4.79
C SER A 4 8.59 -23.35 -5.49
N ASP A 5 8.26 -23.04 -6.75
CA ASP A 5 8.95 -21.98 -7.51
C ASP A 5 8.07 -20.73 -7.76
N THR A 6 6.81 -20.74 -7.32
CA THR A 6 5.90 -19.61 -7.52
C THR A 6 6.14 -18.57 -6.41
N PRO A 7 6.54 -17.33 -6.75
CA PRO A 7 6.79 -16.31 -5.74
C PRO A 7 5.51 -15.97 -4.95
N THR A 8 5.69 -15.58 -3.70
CA THR A 8 4.60 -15.02 -2.89
C THR A 8 4.44 -13.53 -3.20
N VAL A 9 3.22 -13.11 -3.47
CA VAL A 9 2.88 -11.69 -3.63
C VAL A 9 2.55 -11.10 -2.26
N VAL A 10 3.29 -10.08 -1.85
CA VAL A 10 3.07 -9.36 -0.59
C VAL A 10 2.49 -7.99 -0.90
N LEU A 11 1.25 -7.75 -0.46
CA LEU A 11 0.48 -6.54 -0.74
C LEU A 11 0.61 -5.54 0.42
N VAL A 12 1.05 -4.32 0.10
CA VAL A 12 1.31 -3.25 1.07
C VAL A 12 0.42 -2.06 0.77
N HIS A 13 -0.54 -1.78 1.66
CA HIS A 13 -1.50 -0.69 1.51
C HIS A 13 -0.86 0.69 1.77
N GLY A 14 -1.55 1.73 1.31
CA GLY A 14 -1.17 3.13 1.52
C GLY A 14 -1.78 3.75 2.78
N GLY A 15 -1.77 5.07 2.86
CA GLY A 15 -2.48 5.83 3.89
C GLY A 15 -4.00 5.82 3.67
N PHE A 16 -4.76 6.10 4.72
CA PHE A 16 -6.23 6.25 4.73
C PHE A 16 -7.03 4.97 4.46
N VAL A 17 -6.38 3.82 4.36
CA VAL A 17 -6.95 2.49 4.18
C VAL A 17 -6.13 1.47 4.95
N ASP A 18 -6.64 0.26 5.04
CA ASP A 18 -5.92 -0.89 5.58
C ASP A 18 -5.79 -2.02 4.55
N GLY A 19 -5.34 -3.18 4.98
CA GLY A 19 -5.15 -4.33 4.11
C GLY A 19 -6.44 -4.87 3.49
N SER A 20 -7.61 -4.57 4.04
CA SER A 20 -8.90 -5.01 3.49
C SER A 20 -9.18 -4.44 2.10
N GLY A 21 -8.61 -3.30 1.76
CA GLY A 21 -8.71 -2.70 0.44
C GLY A 21 -8.09 -3.54 -0.68
N TRP A 22 -7.25 -4.50 -0.34
CA TRP A 22 -6.65 -5.43 -1.29
C TRP A 22 -7.53 -6.65 -1.64
N GLN A 23 -8.72 -6.81 -1.04
CA GLN A 23 -9.52 -8.04 -1.19
C GLN A 23 -9.74 -8.45 -2.65
N GLY A 24 -10.12 -7.52 -3.54
CA GLY A 24 -10.34 -7.83 -4.95
C GLY A 24 -9.09 -8.33 -5.66
N VAL A 25 -7.95 -7.67 -5.42
CA VAL A 25 -6.65 -8.09 -5.98
C VAL A 25 -6.23 -9.45 -5.42
N TYR A 26 -6.40 -9.65 -4.11
CA TYR A 26 -6.14 -10.92 -3.44
C TYR A 26 -6.91 -12.07 -4.09
N GLU A 27 -8.21 -11.91 -4.33
CA GLU A 27 -9.06 -12.94 -4.94
C GLU A 27 -8.58 -13.32 -6.34
N HIS A 28 -8.20 -12.34 -7.17
CA HIS A 28 -7.66 -12.58 -8.51
C HIS A 28 -6.32 -13.33 -8.45
N LEU A 29 -5.38 -12.88 -7.62
CA LEU A 29 -4.08 -13.52 -7.48
C LEU A 29 -4.20 -14.96 -6.98
N ARG A 30 -5.09 -15.21 -6.00
CA ARG A 30 -5.36 -16.56 -5.49
C ARG A 30 -5.97 -17.48 -6.54
N LYS A 31 -6.88 -16.95 -7.36
CA LYS A 31 -7.47 -17.69 -8.47
C LYS A 31 -6.42 -18.09 -9.52
N ASP A 32 -5.43 -17.22 -9.73
CA ASP A 32 -4.32 -17.46 -10.67
C ASP A 32 -3.19 -18.33 -10.07
N GLY A 33 -3.37 -18.83 -8.84
CA GLY A 33 -2.47 -19.78 -8.19
C GLY A 33 -1.32 -19.16 -7.40
N TYR A 34 -1.27 -17.84 -7.21
CA TYR A 34 -0.25 -17.20 -6.40
C TYR A 34 -0.50 -17.41 -4.90
N ASN A 35 0.57 -17.54 -4.14
CA ASN A 35 0.54 -17.30 -2.70
C ASN A 35 0.48 -15.79 -2.45
N VAL A 36 -0.35 -15.36 -1.50
CA VAL A 36 -0.55 -13.94 -1.20
C VAL A 36 -0.48 -13.70 0.29
N SER A 37 0.22 -12.66 0.68
CA SER A 37 0.25 -12.13 2.04
C SER A 37 -0.16 -10.66 2.02
N VAL A 38 -0.99 -10.23 2.96
CA VAL A 38 -1.45 -8.85 3.07
C VAL A 38 -0.86 -8.24 4.33
N VAL A 39 -0.10 -7.17 4.18
CA VAL A 39 0.52 -6.45 5.29
C VAL A 39 -0.51 -5.50 5.91
N GLN A 40 -0.52 -5.42 7.24
CA GLN A 40 -1.27 -4.42 7.99
C GLN A 40 -0.28 -3.40 8.56
N ASN A 41 -0.13 -2.28 7.87
CA ASN A 41 0.75 -1.20 8.30
C ASN A 41 0.15 -0.50 9.54
N PRO A 42 0.90 -0.34 10.64
CA PRO A 42 0.42 0.41 11.81
C PRO A 42 0.24 1.91 11.54
N THR A 43 0.88 2.45 10.51
CA THR A 43 0.82 3.87 10.12
C THR A 43 1.17 4.86 11.26
N LEU A 44 2.03 4.43 12.17
CA LEU A 44 2.58 5.25 13.26
C LEU A 44 3.86 5.95 12.83
N SER A 45 4.72 5.25 12.09
CA SER A 45 5.91 5.79 11.47
C SER A 45 6.29 4.97 10.25
N HIS A 46 7.03 5.57 9.31
CA HIS A 46 7.59 4.86 8.16
C HIS A 46 8.49 3.68 8.59
N ALA A 47 9.29 3.87 9.63
CA ALA A 47 10.17 2.82 10.15
C ALA A 47 9.39 1.61 10.69
N ASP A 48 8.26 1.84 11.39
CA ASP A 48 7.40 0.76 11.88
C ASP A 48 6.73 0.01 10.73
N ASP A 49 6.23 0.72 9.72
CA ASP A 49 5.61 0.13 8.54
C ASP A 49 6.61 -0.72 7.74
N VAL A 50 7.83 -0.23 7.56
CA VAL A 50 8.93 -0.99 6.94
C VAL A 50 9.27 -2.24 7.76
N ALA A 51 9.34 -2.12 9.09
CA ALA A 51 9.65 -3.25 9.98
C ALA A 51 8.57 -4.34 9.91
N VAL A 52 7.29 -3.95 9.89
CA VAL A 52 6.16 -4.90 9.72
C VAL A 52 6.22 -5.58 8.37
N THR A 53 6.50 -4.83 7.31
CA THR A 53 6.64 -5.38 5.95
C THR A 53 7.82 -6.36 5.87
N LYS A 54 8.97 -6.04 6.43
CA LYS A 54 10.13 -6.96 6.49
C LYS A 54 9.80 -8.26 7.24
N ARG A 55 9.05 -8.20 8.35
CA ARG A 55 8.58 -9.42 9.04
C ARG A 55 7.65 -10.27 8.17
N ALA A 56 6.78 -9.64 7.39
CA ALA A 56 5.93 -10.37 6.45
C ALA A 56 6.73 -11.06 5.35
N ILE A 57 7.81 -10.42 4.86
CA ILE A 57 8.74 -11.00 3.89
C ILE A 57 9.50 -12.18 4.53
N ASP A 58 10.01 -12.01 5.75
CA ASP A 58 10.76 -13.07 6.46
C ASP A 58 9.94 -14.35 6.64
N ALA A 59 8.63 -14.19 6.86
CA ALA A 59 7.71 -15.31 7.05
C ALA A 59 7.45 -16.13 5.76
N GLN A 60 7.86 -15.64 4.58
CA GLN A 60 7.67 -16.37 3.33
C GLN A 60 8.80 -17.38 3.11
N SER A 61 8.48 -18.55 2.57
CA SER A 61 9.45 -19.58 2.19
C SER A 61 10.04 -19.32 0.81
N GLU A 62 9.28 -18.67 -0.08
CA GLU A 62 9.61 -18.43 -1.48
C GLU A 62 10.05 -16.99 -1.71
N PRO A 63 10.68 -16.69 -2.88
CA PRO A 63 10.92 -15.31 -3.29
C PRO A 63 9.64 -14.48 -3.28
N VAL A 64 9.78 -13.21 -2.97
CA VAL A 64 8.66 -12.27 -2.79
C VAL A 64 8.61 -11.26 -3.92
N ILE A 65 7.39 -11.01 -4.42
CA ILE A 65 7.05 -9.81 -5.19
C ILE A 65 6.34 -8.86 -4.24
N LEU A 66 6.94 -7.69 -3.97
CA LEU A 66 6.30 -6.64 -3.17
C LEU A 66 5.44 -5.76 -4.06
N VAL A 67 4.20 -5.54 -3.66
CA VAL A 67 3.27 -4.63 -4.34
C VAL A 67 2.87 -3.53 -3.38
N GLY A 68 3.14 -2.27 -3.74
CA GLY A 68 2.80 -1.10 -2.92
C GLY A 68 1.84 -0.17 -3.63
N HIS A 69 0.80 0.27 -2.91
CA HIS A 69 -0.14 1.29 -3.36
C HIS A 69 0.10 2.60 -2.60
N SER A 70 0.08 3.73 -3.32
CA SER A 70 0.19 5.07 -2.73
C SER A 70 1.42 5.18 -1.80
N TYR A 71 1.26 5.58 -0.54
CA TYR A 71 2.31 5.58 0.49
C TYR A 71 2.99 4.21 0.66
N GLY A 72 2.27 3.11 0.42
CA GLY A 72 2.86 1.77 0.42
C GLY A 72 4.05 1.61 -0.54
N GLY A 73 4.12 2.43 -1.59
CA GLY A 73 5.29 2.51 -2.46
C GLY A 73 6.55 2.99 -1.75
N ALA A 74 6.44 4.00 -0.87
CA ALA A 74 7.57 4.44 -0.05
C ALA A 74 8.03 3.32 0.91
N VAL A 75 7.08 2.55 1.46
CA VAL A 75 7.40 1.42 2.34
C VAL A 75 8.13 0.31 1.59
N ILE A 76 7.65 -0.08 0.40
CA ILE A 76 8.29 -1.15 -0.38
C ILE A 76 9.63 -0.74 -0.98
N THR A 77 9.86 0.55 -1.24
CA THR A 77 11.16 1.06 -1.70
C THR A 77 12.25 0.75 -0.68
N GLU A 78 12.00 0.95 0.61
CA GLU A 78 12.94 0.63 1.67
C GLU A 78 12.96 -0.88 2.00
N ALA A 79 11.79 -1.50 2.16
CA ALA A 79 11.68 -2.93 2.47
C ALA A 79 12.18 -3.82 1.32
N GLY A 80 12.17 -3.32 0.09
CA GLY A 80 12.59 -4.01 -1.11
C GLY A 80 14.08 -4.33 -1.20
N ASN A 81 14.91 -3.75 -0.34
CA ASN A 81 16.31 -4.13 -0.19
C ASN A 81 16.50 -5.49 0.50
N HIS A 82 15.42 -6.13 0.93
CA HIS A 82 15.46 -7.45 1.56
C HIS A 82 15.88 -8.54 0.55
N PRO A 83 16.79 -9.48 0.93
CA PRO A 83 17.34 -10.47 0.00
C PRO A 83 16.33 -11.44 -0.61
N LYS A 84 15.17 -11.63 0.01
CA LYS A 84 14.09 -12.46 -0.56
C LYS A 84 13.23 -11.73 -1.61
N VAL A 85 13.38 -10.41 -1.76
CA VAL A 85 12.58 -9.65 -2.71
C VAL A 85 13.14 -9.78 -4.11
N ALA A 86 12.34 -10.34 -5.01
CA ALA A 86 12.68 -10.54 -6.41
C ALA A 86 12.22 -9.40 -7.31
N ALA A 87 11.12 -8.72 -6.94
CA ALA A 87 10.57 -7.62 -7.72
C ALA A 87 9.73 -6.66 -6.86
N LEU A 88 9.63 -5.41 -7.32
CA LEU A 88 8.76 -4.36 -6.78
C LEU A 88 7.72 -3.96 -7.82
N VAL A 89 6.48 -3.81 -7.40
CA VAL A 89 5.37 -3.33 -8.21
C VAL A 89 4.74 -2.11 -7.54
N TYR A 90 4.70 -1.00 -8.24
CA TYR A 90 4.14 0.26 -7.77
C TYR A 90 2.80 0.51 -8.45
N ILE A 91 1.72 0.61 -7.67
CA ILE A 91 0.37 0.88 -8.16
C ILE A 91 -0.05 2.26 -7.67
N ALA A 92 -0.10 3.25 -8.56
CA ALA A 92 -0.39 4.64 -8.23
C ALA A 92 0.35 5.08 -6.95
N ALA A 93 1.65 4.82 -6.88
CA ALA A 93 2.43 4.82 -5.65
C ALA A 93 3.62 5.77 -5.72
N PHE A 94 4.07 6.18 -4.54
CA PHE A 94 5.31 6.94 -4.38
C PHE A 94 6.52 5.99 -4.52
N ALA A 95 7.52 6.43 -5.26
CA ALA A 95 8.79 5.73 -5.45
C ALA A 95 9.96 6.68 -5.13
N PRO A 96 10.21 6.97 -3.84
CA PRO A 96 11.22 7.93 -3.43
C PRO A 96 12.63 7.43 -3.72
N ASP A 97 13.50 8.36 -4.11
CA ASP A 97 14.95 8.16 -4.10
C ASP A 97 15.52 8.35 -2.69
N GLU A 98 16.82 8.08 -2.53
CA GLU A 98 17.51 8.27 -1.25
C GLU A 98 17.37 9.71 -0.74
N GLY A 99 16.90 9.86 0.50
CA GLY A 99 16.66 11.15 1.15
C GLY A 99 15.33 11.81 0.82
N GLU A 100 14.53 11.23 -0.07
CA GLU A 100 13.18 11.69 -0.34
C GLU A 100 12.15 11.09 0.62
N SER A 101 11.04 11.78 0.77
CA SER A 101 9.86 11.33 1.50
C SER A 101 8.60 11.66 0.72
N VAL A 102 7.46 11.09 1.11
CA VAL A 102 6.16 11.47 0.54
C VAL A 102 5.96 12.99 0.64
N ASN A 103 6.29 13.59 1.79
CA ASN A 103 6.15 15.04 1.99
C ASN A 103 7.02 15.86 1.03
N THR A 104 8.26 15.44 0.75
CA THR A 104 9.12 16.15 -0.21
C THR A 104 8.60 15.99 -1.64
N LEU A 105 8.08 14.81 -2.00
CA LEU A 105 7.56 14.56 -3.34
C LEU A 105 6.27 15.32 -3.66
N ILE A 106 5.44 15.64 -2.66
CA ILE A 106 4.20 16.40 -2.84
C ILE A 106 4.32 17.88 -2.54
N ALA A 107 5.51 18.37 -2.15
CA ALA A 107 5.71 19.75 -1.69
C ALA A 107 5.46 20.80 -2.79
N ASP A 108 5.69 20.46 -4.06
CA ASP A 108 5.51 21.36 -5.20
C ASP A 108 4.62 20.69 -6.28
N PRO A 109 3.29 20.62 -6.05
CA PRO A 109 2.39 20.00 -7.00
C PRO A 109 2.28 20.83 -8.29
N PRO A 110 2.16 20.20 -9.46
CA PRO A 110 1.97 20.91 -10.71
C PRO A 110 0.68 21.77 -10.69
N PRO A 111 0.68 22.92 -11.41
CA PRO A 111 -0.51 23.75 -11.48
C PRO A 111 -1.76 22.98 -11.91
N GLY A 112 -2.86 23.10 -11.16
CA GLY A 112 -4.12 22.40 -11.44
C GLY A 112 -4.18 20.95 -10.98
N ALA A 113 -3.15 20.47 -10.25
CA ALA A 113 -3.21 19.14 -9.65
C ALA A 113 -4.41 19.02 -8.69
N PRO A 114 -5.13 17.88 -8.72
CA PRO A 114 -6.21 17.66 -7.76
C PRO A 114 -5.70 17.68 -6.32
N VAL A 115 -6.43 18.36 -5.44
CA VAL A 115 -6.12 18.37 -4.00
C VAL A 115 -6.91 17.24 -3.35
N PRO A 116 -6.24 16.25 -2.73
CA PRO A 116 -6.94 15.19 -2.02
C PRO A 116 -7.70 15.78 -0.81
N PRO A 117 -8.90 15.24 -0.47
CA PRO A 117 -9.70 15.74 0.63
C PRO A 117 -9.18 15.28 2.00
N ILE A 118 -7.94 15.61 2.30
CA ILE A 118 -7.30 15.33 3.59
C ILE A 118 -7.76 16.40 4.59
N LEU A 119 -8.26 15.95 5.72
CA LEU A 119 -8.67 16.83 6.82
C LEU A 119 -7.46 17.40 7.57
N PRO A 120 -7.62 18.52 8.27
CA PRO A 120 -6.58 19.01 9.18
C PRO A 120 -6.16 17.93 10.17
N PRO A 121 -4.87 17.82 10.53
CA PRO A 121 -4.39 16.78 11.41
C PRO A 121 -5.03 16.87 12.80
N VAL A 122 -5.33 15.71 13.38
CA VAL A 122 -5.81 15.56 14.78
C VAL A 122 -4.78 14.71 15.51
N ASP A 123 -4.22 15.23 16.59
CA ASP A 123 -3.19 14.57 17.40
C ASP A 123 -2.00 14.03 16.59
N GLY A 124 -1.65 14.72 15.48
CA GLY A 124 -0.57 14.34 14.58
C GLY A 124 -0.95 13.30 13.52
N PHE A 125 -2.20 12.87 13.46
CA PHE A 125 -2.70 11.94 12.46
C PHE A 125 -3.52 12.64 11.38
N LEU A 126 -3.38 12.17 10.15
CA LEU A 126 -4.15 12.63 8.99
C LEU A 126 -5.32 11.70 8.72
N PHE A 127 -6.45 12.27 8.35
CA PHE A 127 -7.66 11.56 7.96
C PHE A 127 -8.15 12.05 6.61
N LEU A 128 -8.71 11.16 5.81
CA LEU A 128 -9.43 11.53 4.60
C LEU A 128 -10.90 11.87 4.96
N ASP A 129 -11.46 12.88 4.30
CA ASP A 129 -12.86 13.23 4.45
C ASP A 129 -13.74 12.05 3.98
N ARG A 130 -14.47 11.42 4.91
CA ARG A 130 -15.29 10.23 4.65
C ARG A 130 -16.40 10.49 3.62
N GLU A 131 -17.00 11.68 3.63
CA GLU A 131 -18.05 12.04 2.68
C GLU A 131 -17.52 12.13 1.24
N LYS A 132 -16.24 12.43 1.09
CA LYS A 132 -15.56 12.55 -0.20
C LYS A 132 -14.77 11.29 -0.57
N PHE A 133 -14.65 10.32 0.33
CA PHE A 133 -13.82 9.12 0.13
C PHE A 133 -14.21 8.36 -1.14
N HIS A 134 -15.49 8.05 -1.32
CA HIS A 134 -15.97 7.31 -2.49
C HIS A 134 -15.55 7.99 -3.79
N ALA A 135 -15.85 9.27 -3.95
CA ALA A 135 -15.58 10.01 -5.20
C ALA A 135 -14.06 10.23 -5.44
N SER A 136 -13.27 10.39 -4.37
CA SER A 136 -11.85 10.75 -4.49
C SER A 136 -10.90 9.56 -4.47
N PHE A 137 -11.26 8.48 -3.77
CA PHE A 137 -10.37 7.33 -3.55
C PHE A 137 -10.88 6.04 -4.20
N ALA A 138 -12.20 5.81 -4.20
CA ALA A 138 -12.82 4.55 -4.58
C ALA A 138 -13.94 4.74 -5.62
N GLY A 139 -13.76 5.68 -6.55
CA GLY A 139 -14.82 6.11 -7.49
C GLY A 139 -15.30 5.03 -8.45
N ASP A 140 -14.53 3.98 -8.68
CA ASP A 140 -14.85 2.84 -9.52
C ASP A 140 -15.44 1.64 -8.74
N LEU A 141 -15.55 1.75 -7.41
CA LEU A 141 -16.09 0.70 -6.55
C LEU A 141 -17.58 0.91 -6.25
N GLY A 142 -18.27 -0.16 -5.88
CA GLY A 142 -19.64 -0.05 -5.38
C GLY A 142 -19.72 0.73 -4.07
N ALA A 143 -20.85 1.43 -3.85
CA ALA A 143 -21.03 2.32 -2.70
C ALA A 143 -20.81 1.62 -1.34
N GLU A 144 -21.29 0.39 -1.20
CA GLU A 144 -21.14 -0.40 0.05
C GLU A 144 -19.66 -0.73 0.33
N GLN A 145 -18.91 -1.11 -0.71
CA GLN A 145 -17.49 -1.39 -0.59
C GLN A 145 -16.68 -0.14 -0.28
N ALA A 146 -17.00 0.99 -0.94
CA ALA A 146 -16.36 2.27 -0.68
C ALA A 146 -16.63 2.76 0.74
N ALA A 147 -17.87 2.59 1.25
CA ALA A 147 -18.22 2.92 2.63
C ALA A 147 -17.45 2.07 3.64
N PHE A 148 -17.37 0.76 3.41
CA PHE A 148 -16.57 -0.13 4.25
C PHE A 148 -15.09 0.29 4.30
N MET A 149 -14.50 0.61 3.16
CA MET A 149 -13.11 1.08 3.10
C MET A 149 -12.91 2.43 3.81
N ALA A 150 -13.90 3.33 3.75
CA ALA A 150 -13.84 4.62 4.46
C ALA A 150 -13.95 4.47 5.98
N ASP A 151 -14.55 3.38 6.44
CA ASP A 151 -14.76 3.09 7.86
C ASP A 151 -13.71 2.14 8.46
N SER A 152 -12.83 1.57 7.60
CA SER A 152 -11.70 0.69 8.00
C SER A 152 -10.42 1.48 8.22
#